data_17971411fb02bee926ad515a6a576f4a
#
_entry.id   17971411fb02bee926ad515a6a576f4a
#
_cell.length_a   1.000
_cell.length_b   1.000
_cell.length_c   1.000
_cell.angle_alpha   90.00
_cell.angle_beta   90.00
_cell.angle_gamma   90.00
#
_symmetry.space_group_name_H-M   'P 1'
#
loop_
_entity.id
_entity.type
_entity.pdbx_description
1 polymer ?
#
loop_
_entity_poly.entity_id
_entity_poly.type
_entity_poly.pdbx_seq_one_letter_code
_entity_poly.pdbx_strand_id
1 'polypeptide(L)'
;MSIAHGTIAFDTLTTSDQVNTNTEKSIDTSYIFNGVMKAWMYYKQNTPEISDSFNTSTATDTATGNYLHNYTNVFAGSYDSRILGGTSFATDKFLSHGSTGSSTSATQHNVYDISGSGLDDSFSSPSAGGDLA
;
A
#
# COMPACT_ATOMS: atom_id res chain seq x y z
N MET A 1 -33.32 9.46 -11.55
CA MET A 1 -33.42 9.13 -10.10
C MET A 1 -32.09 9.47 -9.47
N SER A 2 -32.03 10.51 -8.63
CA SER A 2 -30.80 10.88 -7.92
C SER A 2 -30.66 9.96 -6.71
N ILE A 3 -29.57 9.20 -6.64
CA ILE A 3 -29.23 8.41 -5.45
C ILE A 3 -28.56 9.37 -4.46
N ALA A 4 -29.25 9.66 -3.34
CA ALA A 4 -28.66 10.42 -2.27
C ALA A 4 -27.59 9.53 -1.58
N HIS A 5 -26.32 9.92 -1.68
CA HIS A 5 -25.26 9.31 -0.91
C HIS A 5 -25.32 9.87 0.51
N GLY A 6 -25.74 9.04 1.48
CA GLY A 6 -25.70 9.40 2.90
C GLY A 6 -24.27 9.34 3.42
N THR A 7 -23.87 10.36 4.19
CA THR A 7 -22.62 10.36 4.94
C THR A 7 -22.91 10.04 6.39
N ILE A 8 -22.22 9.07 6.98
CA ILE A 8 -22.20 8.83 8.42
C ILE A 8 -20.89 9.39 8.93
N ALA A 9 -20.95 10.41 9.78
CA ALA A 9 -19.78 10.99 10.43
C ALA A 9 -19.73 10.52 11.89
N PHE A 10 -18.60 10.00 12.31
CA PHE A 10 -18.31 9.60 13.69
C PHE A 10 -16.82 9.73 13.98
N ASP A 11 -16.48 10.13 15.20
CA ASP A 11 -15.08 10.27 15.64
C ASP A 11 -14.54 8.95 16.18
N THR A 12 -15.40 8.12 16.74
CA THR A 12 -15.05 6.85 17.37
C THR A 12 -16.03 5.76 16.94
N LEU A 13 -15.51 4.63 16.51
CA LEU A 13 -16.28 3.42 16.27
C LEU A 13 -16.19 2.53 17.51
N THR A 14 -17.31 2.27 18.18
CA THR A 14 -17.39 1.42 19.36
C THR A 14 -18.18 0.15 19.05
N THR A 15 -17.66 -1.01 19.42
CA THR A 15 -18.41 -2.26 19.35
C THR A 15 -19.37 -2.34 20.53
N SER A 16 -20.64 -2.65 20.26
CA SER A 16 -21.56 -2.95 21.35
C SER A 16 -21.26 -4.31 21.97
N ASP A 17 -21.29 -4.41 23.30
CA ASP A 17 -21.16 -5.69 24.00
C ASP A 17 -22.51 -6.45 23.97
N GLN A 18 -22.89 -6.94 22.79
CA GLN A 18 -24.11 -7.73 22.62
C GLN A 18 -24.06 -9.12 23.25
N VAL A 19 -22.87 -9.58 23.63
CA VAL A 19 -22.64 -10.92 24.18
C VAL A 19 -22.35 -10.88 25.69
N ASN A 20 -22.48 -9.72 26.31
CA ASN A 20 -22.30 -9.51 27.75
C ASN A 20 -20.91 -9.92 28.27
N THR A 21 -19.89 -9.66 27.49
CA THR A 21 -18.49 -9.97 27.82
C THR A 21 -17.80 -8.88 28.63
N ASN A 22 -18.49 -7.76 28.90
CA ASN A 22 -17.96 -6.56 29.54
C ASN A 22 -16.72 -5.97 28.85
N THR A 23 -16.59 -6.15 27.55
CA THR A 23 -15.44 -5.69 26.76
C THR A 23 -15.90 -4.87 25.57
N GLU A 24 -16.46 -3.68 25.85
CA GLU A 24 -16.59 -2.69 24.78
C GLU A 24 -15.20 -2.31 24.28
N LYS A 25 -15.03 -2.32 22.96
CA LYS A 25 -13.82 -1.85 22.30
C LYS A 25 -14.17 -0.70 21.40
N SER A 26 -13.41 0.35 21.50
CA SER A 26 -13.52 1.51 20.61
C SER A 26 -12.22 1.71 19.83
N ILE A 27 -12.35 2.18 18.61
CA ILE A 27 -11.25 2.61 17.77
C ILE A 27 -11.52 4.04 17.31
N ASP A 28 -10.57 4.93 17.55
CA ASP A 28 -10.60 6.27 16.99
C ASP A 28 -10.49 6.18 15.46
N THR A 29 -11.25 7.00 14.75
CA THR A 29 -11.27 7.01 13.29
C THR A 29 -9.91 7.34 12.69
N SER A 30 -9.05 8.07 13.41
CA SER A 30 -7.68 8.34 12.97
C SER A 30 -6.87 7.06 12.74
N TYR A 31 -7.09 6.00 13.53
CA TYR A 31 -6.47 4.70 13.31
C TYR A 31 -6.94 4.03 12.02
N ILE A 32 -8.20 4.23 11.65
CA ILE A 32 -8.74 3.72 10.40
C ILE A 32 -8.13 4.51 9.24
N PHE A 33 -8.09 5.84 9.32
CA PHE A 33 -7.53 6.68 8.27
C PHE A 33 -6.03 6.46 8.06
N ASN A 34 -5.26 6.30 9.11
CA ASN A 34 -3.81 6.17 9.03
C ASN A 34 -3.32 4.70 9.00
N GLY A 35 -4.11 3.77 9.55
CA GLY A 35 -3.72 2.38 9.75
C GLY A 35 -4.16 1.41 8.65
N VAL A 36 -5.09 1.79 7.79
CA VAL A 36 -5.59 0.92 6.71
C VAL A 36 -4.70 1.01 5.49
N MET A 37 -4.52 -0.12 4.82
CA MET A 37 -3.84 -0.17 3.52
C MET A 37 -4.55 0.75 2.51
N LYS A 38 -3.80 1.65 1.90
CA LYS A 38 -4.31 2.67 0.96
C LYS A 38 -3.97 2.37 -0.49
N ALA A 39 -2.97 1.55 -0.73
CA ALA A 39 -2.59 1.09 -2.05
C ALA A 39 -1.90 -0.27 -1.98
N TRP A 40 -2.09 -1.07 -2.99
CA TRP A 40 -1.35 -2.31 -3.20
C TRP A 40 -1.38 -2.70 -4.67
N MET A 41 -0.44 -3.52 -5.09
CA MET A 41 -0.46 -4.14 -6.41
C MET A 41 0.20 -5.52 -6.38
N TYR A 42 -0.13 -6.31 -7.38
CA TYR A 42 0.54 -7.56 -7.72
C TYR A 42 1.25 -7.35 -9.05
N TYR A 43 2.57 -7.20 -9.00
CA TYR A 43 3.38 -6.74 -10.12
C TYR A 43 4.43 -7.77 -10.53
N LYS A 44 4.54 -7.98 -11.85
CA LYS A 44 5.60 -8.77 -12.48
C LYS A 44 6.60 -7.81 -13.12
N GLN A 45 7.80 -7.71 -12.58
CA GLN A 45 8.80 -6.79 -13.10
C GLN A 45 9.50 -7.36 -14.34
N ASN A 46 9.78 -8.67 -14.36
CA ASN A 46 10.44 -9.35 -15.49
C ASN A 46 9.61 -9.32 -16.79
N THR A 47 8.30 -9.12 -16.71
CA THR A 47 7.38 -8.94 -17.84
C THR A 47 6.41 -7.84 -17.49
N PRO A 48 6.81 -6.54 -17.46
CA PRO A 48 6.10 -5.46 -16.80
C PRO A 48 4.57 -5.53 -16.93
N GLU A 49 3.92 -6.10 -15.91
CA GLU A 49 2.48 -6.35 -15.88
C GLU A 49 1.94 -6.19 -14.45
N ILE A 50 0.87 -5.42 -14.29
CA ILE A 50 0.06 -5.41 -13.06
C ILE A 50 -1.06 -6.43 -13.25
N SER A 51 -1.02 -7.50 -12.45
CA SER A 51 -2.06 -8.54 -12.52
C SER A 51 -3.29 -8.17 -11.72
N ASP A 52 -3.12 -7.45 -10.60
CA ASP A 52 -4.20 -6.94 -9.76
C ASP A 52 -3.71 -5.78 -8.89
N SER A 53 -4.60 -4.87 -8.48
CA SER A 53 -4.20 -3.70 -7.69
C SER A 53 -5.37 -2.94 -7.08
N PHE A 54 -5.06 -2.12 -6.09
CA PHE A 54 -5.95 -1.12 -5.51
C PHE A 54 -5.22 0.22 -5.39
N ASN A 55 -5.87 1.31 -5.79
CA ASN A 55 -5.32 2.68 -5.78
C ASN A 55 -3.98 2.79 -6.55
N THR A 56 -3.81 2.00 -7.59
CA THR A 56 -2.63 1.97 -8.45
C THR A 56 -3.01 2.49 -9.83
N SER A 57 -2.28 3.45 -10.35
CA SER A 57 -2.45 3.93 -11.73
C SER A 57 -1.55 3.17 -12.70
N THR A 58 -0.27 3.04 -12.37
CA THR A 58 0.72 2.31 -13.17
C THR A 58 1.86 1.78 -12.29
N ALA A 59 2.59 0.81 -12.80
CA ALA A 59 3.94 0.47 -12.33
C ALA A 59 4.94 0.86 -13.43
N THR A 60 6.01 1.56 -13.05
CA THR A 60 7.06 1.98 -13.99
C THR A 60 8.36 1.27 -13.61
N ASP A 61 8.82 0.39 -14.47
CA ASP A 61 10.14 -0.21 -14.35
C ASP A 61 11.21 0.87 -14.61
N THR A 62 12.11 1.07 -13.68
CA THR A 62 13.13 2.14 -13.75
C THR A 62 14.53 1.60 -13.92
N ALA A 63 14.81 0.41 -13.45
CA ALA A 63 16.07 -0.31 -13.60
C ALA A 63 15.92 -1.72 -13.03
N THR A 64 16.88 -2.61 -13.33
CA THR A 64 16.91 -3.95 -12.75
C THR A 64 16.72 -3.91 -11.23
N GLY A 65 15.70 -4.58 -10.74
CA GLY A 65 15.31 -4.60 -9.34
C GLY A 65 14.65 -3.31 -8.83
N ASN A 66 14.38 -2.31 -9.66
CA ASN A 66 13.80 -1.03 -9.22
C ASN A 66 12.57 -0.67 -10.02
N TYR A 67 11.47 -0.34 -9.35
CA TYR A 67 10.26 0.13 -10.00
C TYR A 67 9.51 1.16 -9.15
N LEU A 68 8.70 2.00 -9.80
CA LEU A 68 7.78 2.93 -9.16
C LEU A 68 6.37 2.34 -9.15
N HIS A 69 5.76 2.36 -7.97
CA HIS A 69 4.34 2.12 -7.77
C HIS A 69 3.64 3.48 -7.80
N ASN A 70 2.97 3.81 -8.90
CA ASN A 70 2.28 5.07 -9.06
C ASN A 70 0.82 4.95 -8.60
N TYR A 71 0.33 5.96 -7.88
CA TYR A 71 -0.99 5.96 -7.25
C TYR A 71 -2.04 6.69 -8.09
N THR A 72 -3.29 6.24 -8.03
CA THR A 72 -4.45 6.94 -8.58
C THR A 72 -4.85 8.11 -7.67
N ASN A 73 -4.99 7.86 -6.37
CA ASN A 73 -5.19 8.87 -5.35
C ASN A 73 -3.89 9.06 -4.58
N VAL A 74 -3.37 10.28 -4.61
CA VAL A 74 -2.05 10.60 -4.05
C VAL A 74 -2.08 10.69 -2.53
N PHE A 75 -0.93 10.52 -1.90
CA PHE A 75 -0.75 10.74 -0.46
C PHE A 75 -0.57 12.22 -0.15
N ALA A 76 -0.94 12.64 1.06
CA ALA A 76 -0.88 14.02 1.49
C ALA A 76 0.56 14.57 1.55
N GLY A 77 1.55 13.73 1.89
CA GLY A 77 2.96 14.08 1.92
C GLY A 77 3.84 13.02 1.28
N SER A 78 5.03 13.42 0.83
CA SER A 78 5.99 12.49 0.17
C SER A 78 6.47 11.36 1.08
N TYR A 79 6.35 11.51 2.39
CA TYR A 79 6.71 10.49 3.39
C TYR A 79 5.49 9.81 4.03
N ASP A 80 4.28 10.16 3.59
CA ASP A 80 3.04 9.59 4.13
C ASP A 80 2.72 8.24 3.53
N SER A 81 3.27 7.93 2.34
CA SER A 81 3.21 6.59 1.78
C SER A 81 4.16 5.66 2.52
N ARG A 82 3.67 4.97 3.53
CA ARG A 82 4.45 4.01 4.30
C ARG A 82 4.24 2.61 3.74
N ILE A 83 5.33 1.91 3.45
CA ILE A 83 5.26 0.51 3.07
C ILE A 83 4.83 -0.29 4.30
N LEU A 84 3.68 -0.94 4.19
CA LEU A 84 3.16 -1.84 5.22
C LEU A 84 3.75 -3.24 5.10
N GLY A 85 4.35 -3.54 3.97
CA GLY A 85 4.96 -4.82 3.68
C GLY A 85 4.98 -5.08 2.18
N GLY A 86 5.62 -6.15 1.82
CA GLY A 86 5.66 -6.65 0.47
C GLY A 86 6.37 -7.99 0.45
N THR A 87 5.96 -8.83 -0.45
CA THR A 87 6.56 -10.14 -0.65
C THR A 87 7.10 -10.24 -2.07
N SER A 88 8.24 -10.90 -2.19
CA SER A 88 8.72 -11.45 -3.45
C SER A 88 8.36 -12.93 -3.49
N PHE A 89 8.11 -13.46 -4.67
CA PHE A 89 7.68 -14.86 -4.82
C PHE A 89 8.80 -15.87 -4.61
N ALA A 90 10.06 -15.46 -4.71
CA ALA A 90 11.19 -16.36 -4.52
C ALA A 90 11.73 -16.32 -3.08
N THR A 91 12.20 -17.46 -2.59
CA THR A 91 12.64 -17.65 -1.21
C THR A 91 13.93 -16.91 -0.82
N ASP A 92 14.65 -16.42 -1.79
CA ASP A 92 15.96 -15.76 -1.64
C ASP A 92 15.93 -14.27 -2.03
N LYS A 93 14.73 -13.68 -2.10
CA LYS A 93 14.52 -12.28 -2.49
C LYS A 93 13.77 -11.50 -1.42
N PHE A 94 14.05 -10.22 -1.33
CA PHE A 94 13.33 -9.32 -0.46
C PHE A 94 12.98 -8.01 -1.17
N LEU A 95 11.85 -7.45 -0.77
CA LEU A 95 11.38 -6.15 -1.21
C LEU A 95 11.79 -5.09 -0.19
N SER A 96 12.35 -4.00 -0.66
CA SER A 96 12.68 -2.85 0.18
C SER A 96 12.11 -1.55 -0.40
N HIS A 97 12.05 -0.54 0.44
CA HIS A 97 11.69 0.81 0.02
C HIS A 97 12.91 1.51 -0.59
N GLY A 98 12.73 2.11 -1.76
CA GLY A 98 13.71 3.01 -2.35
C GLY A 98 13.45 4.46 -1.93
N SER A 99 14.48 5.17 -1.54
CA SER A 99 14.37 6.59 -1.17
C SER A 99 14.36 7.52 -2.38
N THR A 100 14.85 7.06 -3.52
CA THR A 100 15.00 7.87 -4.74
C THR A 100 13.75 7.71 -5.60
N GLY A 101 13.04 8.79 -5.87
CA GLY A 101 11.85 8.77 -6.72
C GLY A 101 10.52 8.59 -5.97
N SER A 102 10.53 8.42 -4.65
CA SER A 102 9.30 8.46 -3.86
C SER A 102 8.76 9.90 -3.77
N SER A 103 7.45 10.04 -3.95
CA SER A 103 6.73 11.31 -3.95
C SER A 103 5.33 11.10 -3.37
N THR A 104 4.48 12.13 -3.38
CA THR A 104 3.06 11.99 -3.02
C THR A 104 2.31 11.06 -3.97
N SER A 105 2.73 10.97 -5.23
CA SER A 105 2.06 10.20 -6.28
C SER A 105 2.70 8.85 -6.60
N ALA A 106 3.87 8.56 -6.04
CA ALA A 106 4.57 7.31 -6.31
C ALA A 106 5.50 6.90 -5.18
N THR A 107 5.71 5.60 -5.04
CA THR A 107 6.72 5.03 -4.13
C THR A 107 7.66 4.12 -4.91
N GLN A 108 8.96 4.29 -4.72
CA GLN A 108 9.96 3.39 -5.27
C GLN A 108 10.08 2.13 -4.42
N HIS A 109 10.09 1.01 -5.10
CA HIS A 109 10.38 -0.31 -4.53
C HIS A 109 11.65 -0.88 -5.16
N ASN A 110 12.43 -1.55 -4.35
CA ASN A 110 13.63 -2.24 -4.78
C ASN A 110 13.52 -3.73 -4.43
N VAL A 111 13.85 -4.58 -5.36
CA VAL A 111 13.92 -6.03 -5.17
C VAL A 111 15.38 -6.46 -5.21
N TYR A 112 15.80 -7.14 -4.17
CA TYR A 112 17.17 -7.65 -4.03
C TYR A 112 17.17 -9.15 -3.75
N ASP A 113 18.21 -9.81 -4.20
CA ASP A 113 18.56 -11.16 -3.72
C ASP A 113 19.30 -11.09 -2.36
N ILE A 114 19.57 -12.23 -1.78
CA ILE A 114 20.30 -12.34 -0.51
C ILE A 114 21.76 -11.86 -0.59
N SER A 115 22.31 -11.71 -1.79
CA SER A 115 23.65 -11.13 -2.00
C SER A 115 23.63 -9.59 -2.06
N GLY A 116 22.46 -8.98 -2.08
CA GLY A 116 22.26 -7.54 -2.20
C GLY A 116 22.26 -7.03 -3.64
N SER A 117 22.17 -7.93 -4.63
CA SER A 117 22.07 -7.55 -6.04
C SER A 117 20.62 -7.30 -6.43
N GLY A 118 20.37 -6.20 -7.14
CA GLY A 118 19.05 -5.89 -7.71
C GLY A 118 18.69 -6.90 -8.81
N LEU A 119 17.44 -7.32 -8.83
CA LEU A 119 16.94 -8.22 -9.86
C LEU A 119 15.45 -8.01 -10.13
N ASP A 120 15.04 -8.24 -11.38
CA ASP A 120 13.62 -8.20 -11.77
C ASP A 120 12.94 -9.47 -11.30
N ASP A 121 11.85 -9.31 -10.56
CA ASP A 121 11.13 -10.43 -9.99
C ASP A 121 9.95 -10.85 -10.87
N SER A 122 9.62 -12.14 -10.81
CA SER A 122 8.43 -12.69 -11.45
C SER A 122 7.16 -12.17 -10.80
N PHE A 123 7.22 -11.90 -9.48
CA PHE A 123 6.09 -11.33 -8.73
C PHE A 123 6.57 -10.58 -7.50
N SER A 124 6.07 -9.38 -7.32
CA SER A 124 6.19 -8.62 -6.08
C SER A 124 4.83 -8.07 -5.68
N SER A 125 4.60 -7.97 -4.39
CA SER A 125 3.31 -7.51 -3.83
C SER A 125 3.55 -6.42 -2.79
N PRO A 126 3.90 -5.20 -3.22
CA PRO A 126 4.04 -4.05 -2.32
C PRO A 126 2.68 -3.55 -1.85
N SER A 127 2.65 -3.03 -0.64
CA SER A 127 1.50 -2.34 -0.08
C SER A 127 1.91 -1.06 0.63
N ALA A 128 1.06 -0.07 0.61
CA ALA A 128 1.29 1.22 1.23
C ALA A 128 0.10 1.66 2.08
N GLY A 129 0.40 2.24 3.22
CA GLY A 129 -0.53 2.93 4.10
C GLY A 129 -0.08 4.37 4.31
N GLY A 130 -0.92 5.19 4.90
CA GLY A 130 -0.65 6.59 5.17
C GLY A 130 -1.88 7.46 4.97
N ASP A 131 -1.69 8.77 4.97
CA ASP A 131 -2.77 9.73 4.78
C ASP A 131 -2.91 10.07 3.29
N LEU A 132 -4.13 9.99 2.76
CA LEU A 132 -4.45 10.40 1.39
C LEU A 132 -4.75 11.91 1.34
N ALA A 133 -4.33 12.56 0.24
CA ALA A 133 -4.62 13.98 0.01
C ALA A 133 -6.11 14.27 -0.22
#